data_6c8f81c2dbdf2e9d114f3956c98b60a1
#
_entry.id   6c8f81c2dbdf2e9d114f3956c98b60a1
#
_cell.length_a   1.000
_cell.length_b   1.000
_cell.length_c   1.000
_cell.angle_alpha   90.00
_cell.angle_beta   90.00
_cell.angle_gamma   90.00
#
_symmetry.space_group_name_H-M   'P 1'
#
loop_
_entity.id
_entity.type
_entity.pdbx_description
1 polymer ?
#
loop_
_entity_poly.entity_id
_entity_poly.type
_entity_poly.pdbx_seq_one_letter_code
_entity_poly.pdbx_strand_id
1 'polypeptide(L)'
;MKRILHLTLLIALGAACHVIHDGVPGSGKLQKEKRNLGPFTSISTEGAFDIAVVCQKPQDLEIEGDDNILPLVSTEVSNNVLHIKNLRNYSTSSPVALKISVPDLMGIYSSGAGKLEVSGVKNDKFEIDINGAPTIRVSGETKALSVDAKGAAKIDTHKLRAARVEVDSKGVSTVEVYAAEQLDVTVSGPSHVIYRGDAVVNKTVNGPGSVEKKESEGS
;
A
#
# COMPACT_ATOMS: atom_id res chain seq x y z
N MET A 1 8.68 -78.53 11.87
CA MET A 1 9.13 -77.28 11.23
C MET A 1 7.97 -76.26 11.23
N LYS A 2 7.95 -75.34 12.23
CA LYS A 2 6.89 -74.31 12.36
C LYS A 2 7.46 -73.01 11.84
N ARG A 3 6.87 -72.44 10.77
CA ARG A 3 7.19 -71.14 10.25
C ARG A 3 6.37 -70.09 11.01
N ILE A 4 7.07 -69.21 11.72
CA ILE A 4 6.48 -68.05 12.37
C ILE A 4 6.46 -66.93 11.38
N LEU A 5 5.25 -66.43 11.05
CA LEU A 5 5.02 -65.29 10.16
C LEU A 5 4.99 -64.03 11.02
N HIS A 6 6.02 -63.18 10.91
CA HIS A 6 6.03 -61.85 11.57
C HIS A 6 5.25 -60.85 10.70
N LEU A 7 4.10 -60.45 11.19
CA LEU A 7 3.29 -59.37 10.64
C LEU A 7 3.80 -58.03 11.22
N THR A 8 4.58 -57.29 10.44
CA THR A 8 5.02 -55.92 10.81
C THR A 8 3.90 -54.94 10.49
N LEU A 9 3.27 -54.42 11.57
CA LEU A 9 2.28 -53.34 11.51
C LEU A 9 2.99 -52.02 11.31
N LEU A 10 2.90 -51.45 10.10
CA LEU A 10 3.41 -50.11 9.76
C LEU A 10 2.40 -49.07 10.24
N ILE A 11 2.65 -48.43 11.39
CA ILE A 11 1.87 -47.30 11.87
C ILE A 11 2.36 -46.06 11.11
N ALA A 12 1.58 -45.60 10.11
CA ALA A 12 1.77 -44.31 9.46
C ALA A 12 1.30 -43.21 10.42
N LEU A 13 2.26 -42.51 11.04
CA LEU A 13 1.99 -41.31 11.82
C LEU A 13 1.70 -40.18 10.81
N GLY A 14 0.45 -39.92 10.51
CA GLY A 14 0.00 -38.75 9.80
C GLY A 14 0.27 -37.51 10.66
N ALA A 15 1.34 -36.78 10.37
CA ALA A 15 1.55 -35.44 10.94
C ALA A 15 0.49 -34.49 10.34
N ALA A 16 -0.61 -34.31 11.07
CA ALA A 16 -1.55 -33.22 10.80
C ALA A 16 -0.82 -31.90 11.10
N CYS A 17 -0.37 -31.21 10.06
CA CYS A 17 0.04 -29.82 10.20
C CYS A 17 -1.19 -29.01 10.68
N HIS A 18 -1.31 -28.81 11.97
CA HIS A 18 -2.17 -27.80 12.53
C HIS A 18 -1.54 -26.45 12.17
N VAL A 19 -2.09 -25.80 11.13
CA VAL A 19 -1.83 -24.38 10.88
C VAL A 19 -2.50 -23.63 12.03
N ILE A 20 -1.70 -23.26 13.03
CA ILE A 20 -2.16 -22.39 14.11
C ILE A 20 -2.38 -21.05 13.46
N HIS A 21 -3.65 -20.70 13.22
CA HIS A 21 -4.03 -19.34 12.85
C HIS A 21 -3.86 -18.45 14.09
N ASP A 22 -2.70 -17.81 14.18
CA ASP A 22 -2.34 -16.93 15.30
C ASP A 22 -2.97 -15.54 15.09
N GLY A 23 -4.30 -15.47 15.14
CA GLY A 23 -5.05 -14.23 14.94
C GLY A 23 -6.49 -14.33 15.44
N VAL A 24 -7.06 -13.18 15.83
CA VAL A 24 -8.46 -13.09 16.24
C VAL A 24 -9.35 -13.30 15.00
N PRO A 25 -10.23 -14.30 14.96
CA PRO A 25 -11.14 -14.48 13.84
C PRO A 25 -12.20 -13.38 13.84
N GLY A 26 -12.49 -12.83 12.65
CA GLY A 26 -13.57 -11.88 12.45
C GLY A 26 -14.94 -12.52 12.72
N SER A 27 -15.86 -11.74 13.29
CA SER A 27 -17.22 -12.19 13.63
C SER A 27 -18.13 -12.36 12.40
N GLY A 28 -17.77 -11.79 11.27
CA GLY A 28 -18.60 -11.66 10.08
C GLY A 28 -19.72 -10.61 10.20
N LYS A 29 -19.78 -9.84 11.31
CA LYS A 29 -20.75 -8.77 11.51
C LYS A 29 -20.11 -7.42 11.21
N LEU A 30 -20.33 -6.91 10.03
CA LEU A 30 -19.79 -5.60 9.63
C LEU A 30 -20.42 -4.47 10.43
N GLN A 31 -19.57 -3.58 10.90
CA GLN A 31 -19.92 -2.34 11.60
C GLN A 31 -19.14 -1.17 11.01
N LYS A 32 -19.74 0.01 11.08
CA LYS A 32 -19.09 1.29 10.75
C LYS A 32 -18.97 2.14 11.98
N GLU A 33 -17.86 2.84 12.10
CA GLU A 33 -17.67 3.85 13.14
C GLU A 33 -16.91 5.06 12.62
N LYS A 34 -17.22 6.24 13.14
CA LYS A 34 -16.46 7.46 12.91
C LYS A 34 -15.38 7.61 13.96
N ARG A 35 -14.20 8.05 13.54
CA ARG A 35 -13.09 8.36 14.42
C ARG A 35 -12.79 9.85 14.42
N ASN A 36 -12.91 10.50 15.59
CA ASN A 36 -12.53 11.90 15.75
C ASN A 36 -11.03 11.99 16.00
N LEU A 37 -10.31 12.62 15.09
CA LEU A 37 -8.85 12.72 15.10
C LEU A 37 -8.41 14.16 14.99
N GLY A 38 -7.24 14.47 15.54
CA GLY A 38 -6.56 15.73 15.28
C GLY A 38 -6.22 15.94 13.80
N PRO A 39 -5.82 17.15 13.38
CA PRO A 39 -5.46 17.42 11.99
C PRO A 39 -4.21 16.64 11.57
N PHE A 40 -4.21 16.15 10.34
CA PHE A 40 -3.06 15.49 9.72
C PHE A 40 -2.98 15.84 8.24
N THR A 41 -1.78 15.71 7.67
CA THR A 41 -1.49 15.93 6.25
C THR A 41 -0.76 14.75 5.62
N SER A 42 -0.51 13.69 6.37
CA SER A 42 0.11 12.46 5.85
C SER A 42 -0.50 11.23 6.50
N ILE A 43 -0.39 10.09 5.85
CA ILE A 43 -0.90 8.80 6.32
C ILE A 43 0.23 7.78 6.37
N SER A 44 0.35 7.08 7.49
CA SER A 44 1.25 5.94 7.69
C SER A 44 0.44 4.68 7.98
N THR A 45 0.71 3.59 7.25
CA THR A 45 -0.04 2.34 7.41
C THR A 45 0.88 1.15 7.69
N GLU A 46 0.53 0.36 8.72
CA GLU A 46 1.16 -0.91 9.05
C GLU A 46 0.08 -2.00 9.11
N GLY A 47 -0.01 -2.82 8.08
CA GLY A 47 -1.05 -3.84 7.94
C GLY A 47 -1.66 -3.89 6.55
N ALA A 48 -2.77 -4.64 6.43
CA ALA A 48 -3.48 -4.80 5.16
C ALA A 48 -4.87 -4.13 5.26
N PHE A 49 -4.96 -2.89 4.81
CA PHE A 49 -6.18 -2.08 4.84
C PHE A 49 -6.59 -1.66 3.43
N ASP A 50 -7.89 -1.49 3.22
CA ASP A 50 -8.43 -0.84 2.03
C ASP A 50 -8.77 0.62 2.36
N ILE A 51 -7.95 1.56 1.87
CA ILE A 51 -8.06 2.97 2.24
C ILE A 51 -8.42 3.80 1.01
N ALA A 52 -9.49 4.58 1.13
CA ALA A 52 -9.89 5.56 0.13
C ALA A 52 -9.80 6.97 0.73
N VAL A 53 -9.00 7.86 0.10
CA VAL A 53 -8.80 9.24 0.54
C VAL A 53 -9.30 10.19 -0.53
N VAL A 54 -10.09 11.17 -0.11
CA VAL A 54 -10.54 12.28 -0.96
C VAL A 54 -10.00 13.59 -0.41
N CYS A 55 -9.10 14.22 -1.15
CA CYS A 55 -8.54 15.53 -0.81
C CYS A 55 -9.51 16.67 -1.17
N GLN A 56 -9.20 17.89 -0.73
CA GLN A 56 -9.98 19.12 -0.94
C GLN A 56 -11.37 19.07 -0.29
N LYS A 57 -11.47 18.36 0.86
CA LYS A 57 -12.70 18.24 1.66
C LYS A 57 -12.41 18.45 3.14
N PRO A 58 -13.41 18.83 3.95
CA PRO A 58 -13.27 18.81 5.41
C PRO A 58 -12.83 17.43 5.90
N GLN A 59 -12.01 17.43 6.97
CA GLN A 59 -11.49 16.18 7.52
C GLN A 59 -12.61 15.35 8.15
N ASP A 60 -12.71 14.08 7.75
CA ASP A 60 -13.56 13.05 8.33
C ASP A 60 -12.89 11.68 8.16
N LEU A 61 -13.15 10.74 9.07
CA LEU A 61 -12.70 9.37 9.00
C LEU A 61 -13.81 8.42 9.42
N GLU A 62 -14.21 7.55 8.52
CA GLU A 62 -15.08 6.39 8.77
C GLU A 62 -14.29 5.10 8.55
N ILE A 63 -14.37 4.17 9.49
CA ILE A 63 -13.81 2.82 9.38
C ILE A 63 -14.92 1.80 9.38
N GLU A 64 -14.79 0.77 8.53
CA GLU A 64 -15.72 -0.35 8.39
C GLU A 64 -14.99 -1.67 8.48
N GLY A 65 -15.52 -2.63 9.22
CA GLY A 65 -14.96 -3.97 9.39
C GLY A 65 -15.82 -4.81 10.34
N ASP A 66 -15.35 -6.01 10.67
CA ASP A 66 -16.01 -6.85 11.66
C ASP A 66 -16.02 -6.16 13.04
N ASP A 67 -17.16 -6.21 13.75
CA ASP A 67 -17.38 -5.52 15.03
C ASP A 67 -16.31 -5.84 16.09
N ASN A 68 -15.82 -7.08 16.11
CA ASN A 68 -14.76 -7.52 17.02
C ASN A 68 -13.34 -7.20 16.52
N ILE A 69 -13.16 -6.80 15.27
CA ILE A 69 -11.85 -6.43 14.69
C ILE A 69 -11.62 -4.92 14.77
N LEU A 70 -12.65 -4.09 14.63
CA LEU A 70 -12.49 -2.63 14.69
C LEU A 70 -11.75 -2.12 15.95
N PRO A 71 -11.96 -2.68 17.16
CA PRO A 71 -11.18 -2.29 18.34
C PRO A 71 -9.71 -2.68 18.29
N LEU A 72 -9.31 -3.59 17.38
CA LEU A 72 -7.92 -4.01 17.19
C LEU A 72 -7.17 -3.16 16.18
N VAL A 73 -7.83 -2.19 15.54
CA VAL A 73 -7.22 -1.25 14.60
C VAL A 73 -7.04 0.10 15.30
N SER A 74 -5.78 0.48 15.54
CA SER A 74 -5.42 1.81 16.05
C SER A 74 -5.43 2.82 14.92
N THR A 75 -5.95 4.01 15.21
CA THR A 75 -5.86 5.21 14.36
C THR A 75 -5.46 6.39 15.25
N GLU A 76 -4.22 6.81 15.19
CA GLU A 76 -3.65 7.85 16.04
C GLU A 76 -2.95 8.91 15.19
N VAL A 77 -3.07 10.18 15.58
CA VAL A 77 -2.36 11.27 14.91
C VAL A 77 -1.21 11.73 15.77
N SER A 78 0.00 11.71 15.21
CA SER A 78 1.17 12.32 15.80
C SER A 78 2.04 12.98 14.71
N ASN A 79 2.61 14.15 15.01
CA ASN A 79 3.44 14.92 14.08
C ASN A 79 2.77 15.17 12.71
N ASN A 80 1.49 15.46 12.69
CA ASN A 80 0.65 15.63 11.49
C ASN A 80 0.55 14.37 10.59
N VAL A 81 0.87 13.19 11.12
CA VAL A 81 0.74 11.89 10.44
C VAL A 81 -0.37 11.08 11.11
N LEU A 82 -1.32 10.59 10.34
CA LEU A 82 -2.28 9.59 10.77
C LEU A 82 -1.63 8.21 10.69
N HIS A 83 -1.40 7.58 11.83
CA HIS A 83 -0.90 6.22 11.96
C HIS A 83 -2.05 5.24 12.05
N ILE A 84 -2.09 4.29 11.11
CA ILE A 84 -3.09 3.22 11.04
C ILE A 84 -2.35 1.89 11.18
N LYS A 85 -2.61 1.13 12.25
CA LYS A 85 -1.92 -0.13 12.52
C LYS A 85 -2.80 -1.15 13.23
N ASN A 86 -2.46 -2.42 13.07
CA ASN A 86 -3.06 -3.51 13.83
C ASN A 86 -2.40 -3.60 15.21
N LEU A 87 -3.22 -3.60 16.28
CA LEU A 87 -2.75 -3.86 17.66
C LEU A 87 -2.48 -5.34 17.91
N ARG A 88 -3.15 -6.22 17.14
CA ARG A 88 -3.01 -7.68 17.20
C ARG A 88 -3.27 -8.28 15.82
N ASN A 89 -2.74 -9.46 15.57
CA ASN A 89 -3.06 -10.22 14.38
C ASN A 89 -4.54 -10.64 14.38
N TYR A 90 -5.18 -10.57 13.24
CA TYR A 90 -6.55 -11.04 13.02
C TYR A 90 -6.69 -11.69 11.64
N SER A 91 -7.75 -12.43 11.45
CA SER A 91 -8.18 -12.94 10.15
C SER A 91 -9.64 -12.57 9.90
N THR A 92 -9.95 -12.04 8.74
CA THR A 92 -11.31 -11.64 8.36
C THR A 92 -11.55 -11.98 6.89
N SER A 93 -12.80 -12.25 6.54
CA SER A 93 -13.21 -12.46 5.14
C SER A 93 -13.41 -11.15 4.38
N SER A 94 -13.60 -10.05 5.10
CA SER A 94 -13.78 -8.70 4.52
C SER A 94 -12.66 -7.80 5.03
N PRO A 95 -11.86 -7.18 4.16
CA PRO A 95 -10.79 -6.28 4.60
C PRO A 95 -11.36 -5.12 5.41
N VAL A 96 -10.58 -4.64 6.39
CA VAL A 96 -10.94 -3.41 7.10
C VAL A 96 -10.78 -2.25 6.12
N ALA A 97 -11.87 -1.51 5.90
CA ALA A 97 -11.93 -0.40 4.97
C ALA A 97 -11.95 0.94 5.72
N LEU A 98 -11.17 1.91 5.25
CA LEU A 98 -11.18 3.28 5.77
C LEU A 98 -11.56 4.25 4.65
N LYS A 99 -12.53 5.12 4.94
CA LYS A 99 -12.90 6.25 4.10
C LYS A 99 -12.45 7.54 4.79
N ILE A 100 -11.56 8.25 4.15
CA ILE A 100 -10.92 9.44 4.71
C ILE A 100 -11.19 10.62 3.79
N SER A 101 -11.54 11.75 4.35
CA SER A 101 -11.47 13.03 3.65
C SER A 101 -10.55 13.98 4.38
N VAL A 102 -9.81 14.81 3.63
CA VAL A 102 -8.86 15.79 4.18
C VAL A 102 -8.80 17.06 3.31
N PRO A 103 -8.49 18.21 3.89
CA PRO A 103 -8.25 19.42 3.10
C PRO A 103 -7.05 19.27 2.17
N ASP A 104 -5.96 18.68 2.64
CA ASP A 104 -4.75 18.41 1.88
C ASP A 104 -4.07 17.13 2.38
N LEU A 105 -3.41 16.40 1.47
CA LEU A 105 -2.57 15.25 1.79
C LEU A 105 -1.22 15.42 1.09
N MET A 106 -0.15 15.38 1.85
CA MET A 106 1.22 15.61 1.39
C MET A 106 2.06 14.32 1.29
N GLY A 107 1.62 13.22 1.94
CA GLY A 107 2.42 12.00 1.93
C GLY A 107 1.68 10.73 2.34
N ILE A 108 2.22 9.62 1.83
CA ILE A 108 1.81 8.25 2.12
C ILE A 108 3.05 7.45 2.49
N TYR A 109 3.02 6.80 3.65
CA TYR A 109 4.03 5.89 4.16
C TYR A 109 3.39 4.51 4.39
N SER A 110 3.91 3.45 3.80
CA SER A 110 3.32 2.12 3.99
C SER A 110 4.38 1.03 4.13
N SER A 111 4.27 0.26 5.22
CA SER A 111 5.01 -0.98 5.44
C SER A 111 4.12 -2.23 5.28
N GLY A 112 2.87 -2.04 4.90
CA GLY A 112 1.87 -3.10 4.77
C GLY A 112 1.67 -3.63 3.36
N ALA A 113 0.53 -4.31 3.14
CA ALA A 113 0.16 -4.94 1.88
C ALA A 113 -1.30 -4.66 1.49
N GLY A 114 -1.82 -3.50 1.84
CA GLY A 114 -3.20 -3.09 1.56
C GLY A 114 -3.36 -2.39 0.21
N LYS A 115 -4.54 -1.82 0.04
CA LYS A 115 -4.87 -0.97 -1.10
C LYS A 115 -5.10 0.45 -0.60
N LEU A 116 -4.52 1.43 -1.31
CA LEU A 116 -4.66 2.84 -0.97
C LEU A 116 -4.96 3.64 -2.23
N GLU A 117 -6.12 4.28 -2.26
CA GLU A 117 -6.54 5.15 -3.35
C GLU A 117 -6.69 6.59 -2.85
N VAL A 118 -5.99 7.53 -3.49
CA VAL A 118 -6.04 8.96 -3.17
C VAL A 118 -6.52 9.73 -4.39
N SER A 119 -7.49 10.59 -4.19
CA SER A 119 -8.04 11.43 -5.25
C SER A 119 -8.08 12.91 -4.86
N GLY A 120 -7.90 13.77 -5.86
CA GLY A 120 -8.00 15.22 -5.68
C GLY A 120 -6.80 15.86 -4.99
N VAL A 121 -5.61 15.26 -5.07
CA VAL A 121 -4.37 15.90 -4.60
C VAL A 121 -4.20 17.23 -5.33
N LYS A 122 -3.88 18.28 -4.57
CA LYS A 122 -3.57 19.61 -5.13
C LYS A 122 -2.65 20.34 -4.17
N ASN A 123 -1.34 20.18 -4.39
CA ASN A 123 -0.30 20.75 -3.51
C ASN A 123 1.02 21.02 -4.26
N ASP A 124 2.03 21.46 -3.51
CA ASP A 124 3.36 21.73 -4.05
C ASP A 124 4.29 20.50 -4.00
N LYS A 125 4.03 19.56 -3.05
CA LYS A 125 4.84 18.36 -2.89
C LYS A 125 3.98 17.19 -2.42
N PHE A 126 4.16 16.04 -3.06
CA PHE A 126 3.58 14.78 -2.64
C PHE A 126 4.66 13.70 -2.51
N GLU A 127 4.64 12.94 -1.42
CA GLU A 127 5.64 11.92 -1.10
C GLU A 127 5.00 10.54 -0.94
N ILE A 128 5.64 9.52 -1.49
CA ILE A 128 5.24 8.11 -1.35
C ILE A 128 6.48 7.32 -0.93
N ASP A 129 6.51 6.81 0.30
CA ASP A 129 7.58 5.93 0.82
C ASP A 129 6.99 4.56 1.19
N ILE A 130 7.44 3.53 0.49
CA ILE A 130 6.88 2.18 0.58
C ILE A 130 7.97 1.17 0.94
N ASN A 131 7.73 0.47 2.03
CA ASN A 131 8.55 -0.66 2.47
C ASN A 131 7.69 -1.93 2.68
N GLY A 132 6.87 -2.25 1.67
CA GLY A 132 5.91 -3.35 1.73
C GLY A 132 5.47 -3.79 0.34
N ALA A 133 4.26 -4.33 0.25
CA ALA A 133 3.68 -4.79 -1.01
C ALA A 133 2.26 -4.22 -1.27
N PRO A 134 2.00 -2.92 -1.07
CA PRO A 134 0.68 -2.34 -1.30
C PRO A 134 0.41 -2.12 -2.78
N THR A 135 -0.89 -1.92 -3.07
CA THR A 135 -1.34 -1.30 -4.32
C THR A 135 -1.77 0.14 -4.03
N ILE A 136 -1.08 1.10 -4.63
CA ILE A 136 -1.34 2.53 -4.42
C ILE A 136 -1.78 3.16 -5.74
N ARG A 137 -2.84 3.97 -5.68
CA ARG A 137 -3.27 4.84 -6.77
C ARG A 137 -3.43 6.25 -6.27
N VAL A 138 -2.85 7.21 -6.99
CA VAL A 138 -2.97 8.64 -6.65
C VAL A 138 -3.36 9.42 -7.88
N SER A 139 -4.29 10.38 -7.71
CA SER A 139 -4.72 11.27 -8.79
C SER A 139 -4.87 12.70 -8.32
N GLY A 140 -4.66 13.65 -9.23
CA GLY A 140 -4.71 15.09 -8.98
C GLY A 140 -3.56 15.83 -9.61
N GLU A 141 -3.04 16.84 -8.91
CA GLU A 141 -1.95 17.72 -9.38
C GLU A 141 -0.97 18.01 -8.24
N THR A 142 0.33 18.00 -8.53
CA THR A 142 1.39 18.45 -7.61
C THR A 142 2.53 19.09 -8.40
N LYS A 143 3.34 19.96 -7.77
CA LYS A 143 4.55 20.47 -8.44
C LYS A 143 5.68 19.45 -8.39
N ALA A 144 5.81 18.72 -7.29
CA ALA A 144 6.85 17.72 -7.10
C ALA A 144 6.29 16.42 -6.52
N LEU A 145 6.61 15.29 -7.15
CA LEU A 145 6.32 13.95 -6.67
C LEU A 145 7.63 13.24 -6.34
N SER A 146 7.75 12.68 -5.13
CA SER A 146 8.85 11.78 -4.73
C SER A 146 8.28 10.40 -4.43
N VAL A 147 8.87 9.36 -5.02
CA VAL A 147 8.50 7.96 -4.82
C VAL A 147 9.72 7.14 -4.42
N ASP A 148 9.74 6.63 -3.20
CA ASP A 148 10.72 5.64 -2.71
C ASP A 148 10.01 4.29 -2.51
N ALA A 149 10.39 3.28 -3.30
CA ALA A 149 9.75 1.96 -3.29
C ALA A 149 10.78 0.87 -2.99
N LYS A 150 10.74 0.34 -1.76
CA LYS A 150 11.69 -0.68 -1.25
C LYS A 150 11.10 -2.09 -1.14
N GLY A 151 9.96 -2.35 -1.73
CA GLY A 151 9.28 -3.64 -1.57
C GLY A 151 8.84 -4.25 -2.91
N ALA A 152 7.65 -4.87 -2.90
CA ALA A 152 7.01 -5.45 -4.08
C ALA A 152 5.69 -4.71 -4.42
N ALA A 153 5.73 -3.39 -4.43
CA ALA A 153 4.57 -2.53 -4.57
C ALA A 153 4.12 -2.33 -6.02
N LYS A 154 2.83 -2.08 -6.18
CA LYS A 154 2.27 -1.52 -7.40
C LYS A 154 1.83 -0.07 -7.13
N ILE A 155 2.55 0.89 -7.70
CA ILE A 155 2.31 2.33 -7.51
C ILE A 155 1.88 2.93 -8.83
N ASP A 156 0.66 3.42 -8.89
CA ASP A 156 0.06 4.02 -10.08
C ASP A 156 -0.30 5.48 -9.80
N THR A 157 0.55 6.37 -10.27
CA THR A 157 0.38 7.82 -10.16
C THR A 157 0.29 8.50 -11.54
N HIS A 158 0.00 7.75 -12.61
CA HIS A 158 -0.08 8.34 -13.95
C HIS A 158 -1.21 9.39 -14.10
N LYS A 159 -2.19 9.38 -13.17
CA LYS A 159 -3.27 10.39 -13.06
C LYS A 159 -2.95 11.52 -12.08
N LEU A 160 -1.79 11.51 -11.43
CA LEU A 160 -1.25 12.63 -10.67
C LEU A 160 -0.30 13.42 -11.58
N ARG A 161 -0.75 14.56 -12.07
CA ARG A 161 0.06 15.44 -12.93
C ARG A 161 1.11 16.13 -12.09
N ALA A 162 2.37 15.79 -12.29
CA ALA A 162 3.49 16.41 -11.59
C ALA A 162 4.41 17.14 -12.56
N ALA A 163 4.92 18.32 -12.18
CA ALA A 163 5.93 19.00 -12.95
C ALA A 163 7.27 18.27 -12.87
N ARG A 164 7.73 17.96 -11.67
CA ARG A 164 8.96 17.21 -11.40
C ARG A 164 8.65 15.94 -10.64
N VAL A 165 9.30 14.84 -11.05
CA VAL A 165 9.16 13.53 -10.45
C VAL A 165 10.52 12.93 -10.14
N GLU A 166 10.68 12.43 -8.93
CA GLU A 166 11.83 11.63 -8.50
C GLU A 166 11.34 10.24 -8.10
N VAL A 167 11.97 9.19 -8.65
CA VAL A 167 11.64 7.80 -8.35
C VAL A 167 12.91 7.05 -7.96
N ASP A 168 12.96 6.51 -6.74
CA ASP A 168 13.96 5.55 -6.29
C ASP A 168 13.27 4.20 -6.04
N SER A 169 13.57 3.19 -6.84
CA SER A 169 12.96 1.88 -6.72
C SER A 169 14.00 0.79 -6.50
N LYS A 170 13.93 0.16 -5.30
CA LYS A 170 14.88 -0.85 -4.79
C LYS A 170 14.15 -2.15 -4.45
N GLY A 171 13.55 -2.79 -5.40
CA GLY A 171 12.81 -4.01 -5.10
C GLY A 171 12.24 -4.67 -6.35
N VAL A 172 11.02 -5.17 -6.25
CA VAL A 172 10.27 -5.82 -7.34
C VAL A 172 8.99 -5.01 -7.61
N SER A 173 9.12 -3.70 -7.72
CA SER A 173 7.96 -2.80 -7.81
C SER A 173 7.64 -2.42 -9.26
N THR A 174 6.37 -2.13 -9.51
CA THR A 174 5.93 -1.45 -10.74
C THR A 174 5.47 -0.05 -10.37
N VAL A 175 6.08 0.97 -10.96
CA VAL A 175 5.79 2.37 -10.70
C VAL A 175 5.37 3.05 -12.00
N GLU A 176 4.13 3.57 -12.04
CA GLU A 176 3.64 4.38 -13.16
C GLU A 176 3.51 5.84 -12.73
N VAL A 177 4.13 6.77 -13.46
CA VAL A 177 4.14 8.20 -13.14
C VAL A 177 3.79 9.06 -14.36
N TYR A 178 3.38 10.32 -14.10
CA TYR A 178 3.30 11.38 -15.11
C TYR A 178 4.24 12.51 -14.72
N ALA A 179 5.17 12.87 -15.59
CA ALA A 179 6.11 13.97 -15.40
C ALA A 179 6.04 14.96 -16.58
N ALA A 180 5.79 16.24 -16.29
CA ALA A 180 5.65 17.26 -17.32
C ALA A 180 6.99 17.92 -17.71
N GLU A 181 7.90 18.17 -16.76
CA GLU A 181 9.13 18.94 -16.95
C GLU A 181 10.39 18.11 -16.75
N GLN A 182 10.49 17.39 -15.63
CA GLN A 182 11.67 16.62 -15.23
C GLN A 182 11.30 15.29 -14.59
N LEU A 183 12.05 14.25 -14.95
CA LEU A 183 11.96 12.92 -14.33
C LEU A 183 13.36 12.40 -14.00
N ASP A 184 13.64 12.23 -12.72
CA ASP A 184 14.86 11.60 -12.22
C ASP A 184 14.50 10.21 -11.70
N VAL A 185 15.09 9.14 -12.26
CA VAL A 185 14.77 7.76 -11.91
C VAL A 185 16.01 6.97 -11.58
N THR A 186 16.00 6.34 -10.41
CA THR A 186 16.98 5.31 -10.04
C THR A 186 16.25 3.98 -9.84
N VAL A 187 16.63 2.95 -10.59
CA VAL A 187 16.11 1.59 -10.45
C VAL A 187 17.24 0.69 -10.02
N SER A 188 17.05 -0.02 -8.90
CA SER A 188 17.98 -1.03 -8.38
C SER A 188 17.21 -2.33 -8.13
N GLY A 189 17.44 -3.35 -8.95
CA GLY A 189 16.70 -4.61 -8.90
C GLY A 189 15.68 -4.78 -10.05
N PRO A 190 14.80 -5.77 -9.98
CA PRO A 190 13.85 -6.09 -11.05
C PRO A 190 12.58 -5.22 -11.03
N SER A 191 12.72 -3.92 -10.77
CA SER A 191 11.61 -2.98 -10.79
C SER A 191 11.38 -2.40 -12.19
N HIS A 192 10.12 -2.06 -12.48
CA HIS A 192 9.73 -1.44 -13.75
C HIS A 192 9.12 -0.06 -13.49
N VAL A 193 9.70 0.97 -14.10
CA VAL A 193 9.17 2.33 -14.06
C VAL A 193 8.62 2.69 -15.43
N ILE A 194 7.35 3.05 -15.49
CA ILE A 194 6.65 3.49 -16.70
C ILE A 194 6.30 4.97 -16.51
N TYR A 195 6.69 5.81 -17.44
CA TYR A 195 6.37 7.23 -17.37
C TYR A 195 5.60 7.73 -18.57
N ARG A 196 4.81 8.78 -18.35
CA ARG A 196 4.09 9.56 -19.36
C ARG A 196 4.48 11.02 -19.23
N GLY A 197 4.17 11.80 -20.26
CA GLY A 197 4.50 13.22 -20.34
C GLY A 197 5.79 13.48 -21.13
N ASP A 198 6.17 14.76 -21.25
CA ASP A 198 7.27 15.20 -22.11
C ASP A 198 8.49 15.69 -21.33
N ALA A 199 8.66 15.16 -20.13
CA ALA A 199 9.76 15.51 -19.22
C ALA A 199 11.14 15.21 -19.81
N VAL A 200 12.13 16.01 -19.42
CA VAL A 200 13.55 15.64 -19.54
C VAL A 200 13.83 14.53 -18.56
N VAL A 201 14.39 13.40 -19.05
CA VAL A 201 14.57 12.19 -18.27
C VAL A 201 16.03 11.93 -17.98
N ASN A 202 16.38 11.83 -16.68
CA ASN A 202 17.65 11.30 -16.19
C ASN A 202 17.37 9.94 -15.55
N LYS A 203 17.98 8.88 -16.07
CA LYS A 203 17.75 7.53 -15.54
C LYS A 203 19.03 6.78 -15.24
N THR A 204 19.06 6.11 -14.09
CA THR A 204 20.08 5.16 -13.69
C THR A 204 19.44 3.81 -13.42
N VAL A 205 19.87 2.76 -14.13
CA VAL A 205 19.33 1.39 -13.97
C VAL A 205 20.46 0.46 -13.59
N ASN A 206 20.36 -0.09 -12.36
CA ASN A 206 21.30 -1.05 -11.79
C ASN A 206 20.61 -2.40 -11.60
N GLY A 207 20.72 -3.29 -12.59
CA GLY A 207 20.10 -4.61 -12.55
C GLY A 207 19.12 -4.86 -13.70
N PRO A 208 18.22 -5.87 -13.56
CA PRO A 208 17.32 -6.31 -14.64
C PRO A 208 16.04 -5.48 -14.79
N GLY A 209 15.93 -4.34 -14.11
CA GLY A 209 14.78 -3.45 -14.20
C GLY A 209 14.73 -2.63 -15.49
N SER A 210 13.65 -1.91 -15.72
CA SER A 210 13.47 -1.04 -16.88
C SER A 210 12.85 0.31 -16.56
N VAL A 211 13.10 1.29 -17.43
CA VAL A 211 12.44 2.61 -17.44
C VAL A 211 11.95 2.87 -18.85
N GLU A 212 10.64 2.94 -19.03
CA GLU A 212 9.98 2.98 -20.33
C GLU A 212 9.01 4.16 -20.44
N LYS A 213 8.98 4.83 -21.61
CA LYS A 213 7.96 5.83 -21.92
C LYS A 213 6.73 5.12 -22.50
N LYS A 214 5.54 5.48 -22.00
CA LYS A 214 4.26 5.11 -22.58
C LYS A 214 3.54 6.37 -23.05
N GLU A 215 2.96 6.33 -24.23
CA GLU A 215 2.15 7.44 -24.72
C GLU A 215 0.94 7.70 -23.82
N SER A 216 0.56 8.96 -23.68
CA SER A 216 -0.66 9.33 -22.97
C SER A 216 -1.85 8.75 -23.75
N GLU A 217 -2.77 8.08 -23.08
CA GLU A 217 -4.03 7.67 -23.69
C GLU A 217 -4.73 8.97 -24.13
N GLY A 218 -4.99 9.08 -25.42
CA GLY A 218 -5.63 10.27 -26.00
C GLY A 218 -6.97 10.53 -25.31
N SER A 219 -7.20 11.77 -24.97
CA SER A 219 -8.46 12.30 -24.41
C SER A 219 -9.59 12.20 -25.41
#